data_9ff6d5e56914f355b5e9b7e3b6eeebb1
#
_entry.id   9ff6d5e56914f355b5e9b7e3b6eeebb1
#
_cell.length_a   1.000
_cell.length_b   1.000
_cell.length_c   1.000
_cell.angle_alpha   90.00
_cell.angle_beta   90.00
_cell.angle_gamma   90.00
#
_symmetry.space_group_name_H-M   'P 1'
#
loop_
_entity.id
_entity.type
_entity.pdbx_description
1 polymer ?
#
loop_
_entity_poly.entity_id
_entity_poly.type
_entity_poly.pdbx_seq_one_letter_code
_entity_poly.pdbx_strand_id
1 'polypeptide(L)'
;WFIMGHGEEEGHRQWAEYIDLVGATSPRSKVPPNIGNASAVRNRLYTDPDYISELQNVKSSDDAGKLAKTRPPGYGHLAGRNQEMIVADQVQGGWSGAPEPGVFGAKGNYTVNPKPKGFAQSLKGSEKNFAADMHFTRFIAMASKDPDWLQTGADVAASFKNEPLAKFPDAAPYFGKRMAGKKEIDTFKPQKAVKDGVIKMDDIADYPGVFVEMPNDNEYKAFEDFMYSVGQELGLTGPQ
;
A
#
# COMPACT_ATOMS: atom_id res chain seq x y z
N TRP A 1 27.33 -5.03 -7.00
CA TRP A 1 27.32 -4.75 -8.44
C TRP A 1 27.32 -3.24 -8.69
N PHE A 2 26.42 -2.47 -8.09
CA PHE A 2 26.36 -1.00 -8.26
C PHE A 2 27.68 -0.32 -7.86
N ILE A 3 28.22 -0.62 -6.69
CA ILE A 3 29.47 -0.03 -6.19
C ILE A 3 30.65 -0.43 -7.08
N MET A 4 30.73 -1.68 -7.49
CA MET A 4 31.82 -2.16 -8.36
C MET A 4 31.82 -1.54 -9.74
N GLY A 5 30.64 -1.17 -10.27
CA GLY A 5 30.51 -0.59 -11.60
C GLY A 5 30.64 0.93 -11.66
N HIS A 6 30.38 1.62 -10.54
CA HIS A 6 30.20 3.08 -10.55
C HIS A 6 30.97 3.83 -9.45
N GLY A 7 31.69 3.11 -8.59
CA GLY A 7 32.30 3.69 -7.38
C GLY A 7 31.30 3.76 -6.21
N GLU A 8 31.79 4.12 -5.03
CA GLU A 8 31.03 4.02 -3.79
C GLU A 8 29.83 4.98 -3.76
N GLU A 9 30.05 6.27 -3.96
CA GLU A 9 29.01 7.29 -3.88
C GLU A 9 27.92 7.09 -4.94
N GLU A 10 28.32 7.03 -6.18
CA GLU A 10 27.37 6.83 -7.29
C GLU A 10 26.71 5.45 -7.24
N GLY A 11 27.45 4.43 -6.82
CA GLY A 11 26.92 3.08 -6.64
C GLY A 11 25.82 3.02 -5.56
N HIS A 12 26.01 3.71 -4.44
CA HIS A 12 25.00 3.84 -3.38
C HIS A 12 23.77 4.62 -3.86
N ARG A 13 23.98 5.73 -4.58
CA ARG A 13 22.89 6.51 -5.15
C ARG A 13 22.03 5.66 -6.11
N GLN A 14 22.65 4.98 -7.05
CA GLN A 14 21.95 4.11 -8.01
C GLN A 14 21.27 2.91 -7.35
N TRP A 15 21.88 2.36 -6.30
CA TRP A 15 21.23 1.31 -5.52
C TRP A 15 19.98 1.83 -4.81
N ALA A 16 20.05 3.01 -4.18
CA ALA A 16 18.92 3.61 -3.49
C ALA A 16 17.75 3.90 -4.46
N GLU A 17 18.04 4.45 -5.64
CA GLU A 17 17.05 4.64 -6.70
C GLU A 17 16.40 3.32 -7.13
N TYR A 18 17.20 2.28 -7.30
CA TYR A 18 16.69 0.97 -7.69
C TYR A 18 15.76 0.37 -6.61
N ILE A 19 16.12 0.51 -5.35
CA ILE A 19 15.29 0.06 -4.23
C ILE A 19 13.98 0.86 -4.16
N ASP A 20 13.99 2.16 -4.44
CA ASP A 20 12.77 2.95 -4.54
C ASP A 20 11.84 2.45 -5.65
N LEU A 21 12.39 2.05 -6.80
CA LEU A 21 11.62 1.41 -7.87
C LEU A 21 11.08 0.03 -7.46
N VAL A 22 11.85 -0.76 -6.71
CA VAL A 22 11.36 -2.03 -6.14
C VAL A 22 10.17 -1.76 -5.23
N GLY A 23 10.23 -0.72 -4.40
CA GLY A 23 9.09 -0.26 -3.60
C GLY A 23 7.90 0.14 -4.46
N ALA A 24 8.11 1.02 -5.44
CA ALA A 24 7.06 1.53 -6.34
C ALA A 24 6.34 0.43 -7.12
N THR A 25 7.05 -0.61 -7.53
CA THR A 25 6.51 -1.70 -8.33
C THR A 25 6.00 -2.89 -7.50
N SER A 26 6.16 -2.85 -6.17
CA SER A 26 5.80 -3.93 -5.26
C SER A 26 4.29 -4.20 -5.12
N PRO A 27 3.35 -3.22 -5.25
CA PRO A 27 1.94 -3.47 -5.02
C PRO A 27 1.40 -4.62 -5.89
N ARG A 28 0.85 -5.64 -5.22
CA ARG A 28 0.27 -6.85 -5.85
C ARG A 28 1.26 -7.66 -6.68
N SER A 29 2.55 -7.47 -6.51
CA SER A 29 3.59 -8.22 -7.22
C SER A 29 4.26 -9.24 -6.29
N LYS A 30 4.59 -10.42 -6.84
CA LYS A 30 5.49 -11.37 -6.18
C LYS A 30 6.93 -10.90 -6.35
N VAL A 31 7.85 -11.34 -5.49
CA VAL A 31 9.24 -10.86 -5.48
C VAL A 31 9.94 -10.96 -6.84
N PRO A 32 10.01 -12.11 -7.54
CA PRO A 32 10.71 -12.18 -8.82
C PRO A 32 10.13 -11.25 -9.89
N PRO A 33 8.81 -11.23 -10.15
CA PRO A 33 8.21 -10.25 -11.07
C PRO A 33 8.45 -8.81 -10.65
N ASN A 34 8.46 -8.49 -9.35
CA ASN A 34 8.71 -7.15 -8.86
C ASN A 34 10.12 -6.66 -9.23
N ILE A 35 11.13 -7.49 -9.01
CA ILE A 35 12.51 -7.20 -9.39
C ILE A 35 12.62 -6.95 -10.90
N GLY A 36 11.96 -7.78 -11.71
CA GLY A 36 11.91 -7.61 -13.18
C GLY A 36 11.23 -6.29 -13.58
N ASN A 37 10.13 -5.94 -12.92
CA ASN A 37 9.41 -4.70 -13.17
C ASN A 37 10.25 -3.47 -12.80
N ALA A 38 10.89 -3.47 -11.63
CA ALA A 38 11.79 -2.39 -11.21
C ALA A 38 12.94 -2.19 -12.19
N SER A 39 13.54 -3.30 -12.65
CA SER A 39 14.60 -3.28 -13.66
C SER A 39 14.12 -2.70 -15.00
N ALA A 40 12.92 -3.07 -15.45
CA ALA A 40 12.34 -2.56 -16.68
C ALA A 40 12.04 -1.06 -16.60
N VAL A 41 11.45 -0.59 -15.49
CA VAL A 41 11.20 0.85 -15.27
C VAL A 41 12.53 1.60 -15.23
N ARG A 42 13.51 1.11 -14.48
CA ARG A 42 14.83 1.72 -14.42
C ARG A 42 15.47 1.83 -15.79
N ASN A 43 15.46 0.76 -16.56
CA ASN A 43 16.01 0.79 -17.92
C ASN A 43 15.33 1.87 -18.77
N ARG A 44 14.01 1.97 -18.74
CA ARG A 44 13.27 2.98 -19.49
C ARG A 44 13.62 4.40 -19.04
N LEU A 45 13.76 4.65 -17.76
CA LEU A 45 14.17 5.95 -17.23
C LEU A 45 15.54 6.41 -17.74
N TYR A 46 16.45 5.46 -17.99
CA TYR A 46 17.80 5.77 -18.51
C TYR A 46 17.90 5.80 -20.02
N THR A 47 16.94 5.22 -20.75
CA THR A 47 17.02 5.08 -22.20
C THR A 47 15.93 5.84 -22.96
N ASP A 48 14.91 6.34 -22.27
CA ASP A 48 13.74 6.99 -22.86
C ASP A 48 13.51 8.37 -22.19
N PRO A 49 14.11 9.44 -22.75
CA PRO A 49 13.94 10.80 -22.20
C PRO A 49 12.48 11.27 -22.23
N ASP A 50 11.68 10.80 -23.17
CA ASP A 50 10.27 11.17 -23.28
C ASP A 50 9.48 10.62 -22.09
N TYR A 51 9.82 9.43 -21.64
CA TYR A 51 9.20 8.84 -20.44
C TYR A 51 9.43 9.67 -19.17
N ILE A 52 10.63 10.20 -18.97
CA ILE A 52 10.91 11.10 -17.85
C ILE A 52 10.05 12.36 -17.94
N SER A 53 9.98 12.95 -19.15
CA SER A 53 9.14 14.12 -19.38
C SER A 53 7.65 13.84 -19.14
N GLU A 54 7.16 12.70 -19.58
CA GLU A 54 5.79 12.25 -19.32
C GLU A 54 5.52 12.09 -17.82
N LEU A 55 6.42 11.44 -17.06
CA LEU A 55 6.32 11.29 -15.61
C LEU A 55 6.33 12.63 -14.87
N GLN A 56 7.14 13.58 -15.30
CA GLN A 56 7.18 14.93 -14.73
C GLN A 56 5.87 15.70 -14.95
N ASN A 57 5.11 15.34 -15.97
CA ASN A 57 3.83 15.95 -16.31
C ASN A 57 2.61 15.24 -15.70
N VAL A 58 2.78 14.10 -15.03
CA VAL A 58 1.71 13.41 -14.31
C VAL A 58 1.26 14.25 -13.12
N LYS A 59 0.02 14.73 -13.14
CA LYS A 59 -0.57 15.56 -12.07
C LYS A 59 -1.82 14.94 -11.45
N SER A 60 -2.29 13.84 -12.02
CA SER A 60 -3.49 13.17 -11.57
C SER A 60 -3.41 11.66 -11.77
N SER A 61 -4.27 10.95 -11.07
CA SER A 61 -4.50 9.52 -11.24
C SER A 61 -4.91 9.17 -12.68
N ASP A 62 -5.58 10.07 -13.40
CA ASP A 62 -6.00 9.84 -14.78
C ASP A 62 -4.83 9.99 -15.76
N ASP A 63 -3.92 10.91 -15.52
CA ASP A 63 -2.69 11.06 -16.31
C ASP A 63 -1.81 9.81 -16.16
N ALA A 64 -1.59 9.36 -14.93
CA ALA A 64 -0.89 8.11 -14.67
C ALA A 64 -1.57 6.90 -15.33
N GLY A 65 -2.91 6.89 -15.36
CA GLY A 65 -3.68 5.85 -16.06
C GLY A 65 -3.53 5.89 -17.57
N LYS A 66 -3.36 7.06 -18.18
CA LYS A 66 -3.04 7.20 -19.62
C LYS A 66 -1.63 6.70 -19.89
N LEU A 67 -0.66 7.17 -19.12
CA LEU A 67 0.75 6.75 -19.24
C LEU A 67 0.91 5.24 -19.09
N ALA A 68 0.19 4.62 -18.15
CA ALA A 68 0.20 3.18 -17.96
C ALA A 68 -0.26 2.39 -19.21
N LYS A 69 -1.10 2.97 -20.06
CA LYS A 69 -1.59 2.34 -21.31
C LYS A 69 -0.59 2.41 -22.45
N THR A 70 0.36 3.33 -22.40
CA THR A 70 1.37 3.52 -23.49
C THR A 70 2.60 2.66 -23.30
N ARG A 71 2.61 1.77 -22.30
CA ARG A 71 3.77 0.93 -21.98
C ARG A 71 4.14 -0.01 -23.11
N PRO A 72 5.44 -0.18 -23.38
CA PRO A 72 5.90 -1.17 -24.32
C PRO A 72 5.50 -2.60 -23.89
N PRO A 73 5.31 -3.51 -24.85
CA PRO A 73 5.18 -4.93 -24.56
C PRO A 73 6.38 -5.44 -23.75
N GLY A 74 6.14 -6.30 -22.77
CA GLY A 74 7.20 -6.86 -21.93
C GLY A 74 7.34 -6.19 -20.56
N TYR A 75 6.63 -5.10 -20.29
CA TYR A 75 6.57 -4.46 -18.98
C TYR A 75 5.82 -5.29 -17.93
N GLY A 76 5.51 -6.54 -18.20
CA GLY A 76 4.87 -7.46 -17.26
C GLY A 76 3.59 -6.91 -16.63
N HIS A 77 3.35 -7.33 -15.43
CA HIS A 77 2.20 -6.89 -14.61
C HIS A 77 2.48 -5.59 -13.84
N LEU A 78 3.24 -4.65 -14.38
CA LEU A 78 3.24 -3.32 -13.82
C LEU A 78 1.80 -2.82 -13.83
N ALA A 79 1.17 -3.00 -12.71
CA ALA A 79 -0.26 -2.91 -12.61
C ALA A 79 -0.72 -1.48 -12.58
N GLY A 80 -0.65 -0.83 -13.72
CA GLY A 80 -1.53 0.28 -13.95
C GLY A 80 -1.17 1.56 -13.19
N ARG A 81 -2.18 2.32 -13.05
CA ARG A 81 -2.24 3.68 -12.52
C ARG A 81 -1.44 3.93 -11.25
N ASN A 82 -1.55 3.06 -10.25
CA ASN A 82 -0.94 3.31 -8.94
C ASN A 82 0.59 3.27 -8.97
N GLN A 83 1.19 2.33 -9.70
CA GLN A 83 2.64 2.27 -9.80
C GLN A 83 3.19 3.43 -10.62
N GLU A 84 2.51 3.83 -11.72
CA GLU A 84 2.93 5.02 -12.46
C GLU A 84 2.84 6.29 -11.62
N MET A 85 1.83 6.41 -10.75
CA MET A 85 1.74 7.54 -9.82
C MET A 85 2.94 7.54 -8.85
N ILE A 86 3.31 6.39 -8.29
CA ILE A 86 4.43 6.29 -7.35
C ILE A 86 5.76 6.57 -8.06
N VAL A 87 5.96 6.05 -9.28
CA VAL A 87 7.17 6.33 -10.08
C VAL A 87 7.23 7.81 -10.46
N ALA A 88 6.11 8.42 -10.88
CA ALA A 88 6.04 9.84 -11.20
C ALA A 88 6.37 10.71 -9.99
N ASP A 89 5.86 10.36 -8.82
CA ASP A 89 6.13 11.04 -7.57
C ASP A 89 7.62 11.00 -7.21
N GLN A 90 8.27 9.84 -7.36
CA GLN A 90 9.71 9.70 -7.16
C GLN A 90 10.53 10.54 -8.14
N VAL A 91 10.16 10.53 -9.43
CA VAL A 91 10.86 11.32 -10.47
C VAL A 91 10.71 12.82 -10.21
N GLN A 92 9.51 13.28 -9.83
CA GLN A 92 9.24 14.67 -9.52
C GLN A 92 9.89 15.11 -8.20
N GLY A 93 10.06 14.22 -7.25
CA GLY A 93 10.77 14.43 -5.99
C GLY A 93 12.30 14.42 -6.10
N GLY A 94 12.83 14.19 -7.30
CA GLY A 94 14.26 14.35 -7.59
C GLY A 94 15.16 13.15 -7.39
N TRP A 95 14.64 11.93 -7.32
CA TRP A 95 15.41 10.67 -7.21
C TRP A 95 16.43 10.63 -6.06
N SER A 96 16.28 11.48 -5.08
CA SER A 96 17.32 11.65 -4.05
C SER A 96 17.43 10.46 -3.09
N GLY A 97 16.53 9.48 -3.18
CA GLY A 97 16.39 8.45 -2.13
C GLY A 97 16.00 9.06 -0.77
N ALA A 98 15.98 10.38 -0.68
CA ALA A 98 15.46 11.10 0.46
C ALA A 98 13.93 11.09 0.43
N PRO A 99 13.27 11.16 1.57
CA PRO A 99 11.81 11.25 1.66
C PRO A 99 11.34 12.66 1.28
N GLU A 100 11.69 13.11 0.06
CA GLU A 100 11.13 14.35 -0.44
C GLU A 100 9.65 14.15 -0.73
N PRO A 101 8.79 15.11 -0.34
CA PRO A 101 7.38 15.05 -0.64
C PRO A 101 7.18 15.21 -2.14
N GLY A 102 6.63 14.20 -2.79
CA GLY A 102 6.24 14.29 -4.18
C GLY A 102 4.94 15.06 -4.38
N VAL A 103 4.56 15.24 -5.64
CA VAL A 103 3.35 15.96 -6.04
C VAL A 103 2.07 15.34 -5.46
N PHE A 104 2.07 14.05 -5.24
CA PHE A 104 0.94 13.31 -4.67
C PHE A 104 1.07 13.09 -3.16
N GLY A 105 2.20 13.43 -2.58
CA GLY A 105 2.41 13.39 -1.14
C GLY A 105 1.94 14.71 -0.52
N ALA A 106 0.86 14.69 0.23
CA ALA A 106 0.38 15.88 0.88
C ALA A 106 1.40 16.42 1.89
N LYS A 107 2.04 17.56 1.58
CA LYS A 107 2.79 18.39 2.54
C LYS A 107 3.84 17.65 3.39
N GLY A 108 4.68 16.82 2.77
CA GLY A 108 5.75 16.10 3.46
C GLY A 108 5.34 14.73 4.02
N ASN A 109 4.13 14.32 3.78
CA ASN A 109 3.63 12.99 4.13
C ASN A 109 4.02 11.95 3.06
N TYR A 110 3.65 10.70 3.31
CA TYR A 110 3.79 9.63 2.34
C TYR A 110 3.10 9.96 1.03
N THR A 111 3.63 9.41 -0.04
CA THR A 111 3.03 9.45 -1.37
C THR A 111 1.66 8.77 -1.36
N VAL A 112 1.05 8.67 -2.52
CA VAL A 112 -0.28 8.03 -2.72
C VAL A 112 -0.46 6.67 -2.03
N ASN A 113 0.66 6.00 -1.71
CA ASN A 113 0.64 4.74 -0.98
C ASN A 113 1.86 4.67 -0.03
N PRO A 114 1.69 4.84 1.27
CA PRO A 114 2.78 4.83 2.25
C PRO A 114 3.52 3.49 2.32
N LYS A 115 2.86 2.37 2.05
CA LYS A 115 3.47 1.04 2.11
C LYS A 115 4.65 0.84 1.16
N PRO A 116 4.60 1.19 -0.15
CA PRO A 116 5.77 1.13 -1.03
C PRO A 116 6.95 1.92 -0.52
N LYS A 117 6.72 3.09 0.05
CA LYS A 117 7.77 3.93 0.64
C LYS A 117 8.37 3.27 1.88
N GLY A 118 7.55 2.85 2.83
CA GLY A 118 7.99 2.14 4.03
C GLY A 118 8.80 0.89 3.67
N PHE A 119 8.34 0.12 2.68
CA PHE A 119 9.04 -1.06 2.18
C PHE A 119 10.40 -0.70 1.57
N ALA A 120 10.48 0.31 0.71
CA ALA A 120 11.74 0.76 0.12
C ALA A 120 12.72 1.27 1.19
N GLN A 121 12.24 2.06 2.15
CA GLN A 121 13.08 2.57 3.24
C GLN A 121 13.60 1.44 4.14
N SER A 122 12.77 0.45 4.47
CA SER A 122 13.20 -0.75 5.21
C SER A 122 14.30 -1.51 4.47
N LEU A 123 14.17 -1.70 3.16
CA LEU A 123 15.20 -2.34 2.33
C LEU A 123 16.50 -1.51 2.27
N LYS A 124 16.43 -0.20 2.44
CA LYS A 124 17.60 0.69 2.53
C LYS A 124 18.23 0.74 3.94
N GLY A 125 17.71 -0.04 4.88
CA GLY A 125 18.24 -0.13 6.24
C GLY A 125 17.66 0.91 7.21
N SER A 126 16.54 1.55 6.88
CA SER A 126 15.86 2.44 7.83
C SER A 126 15.27 1.66 8.99
N GLU A 127 15.68 1.99 10.20
CA GLU A 127 15.16 1.39 11.44
C GLU A 127 13.77 1.90 11.81
N LYS A 128 13.36 3.06 11.26
CA LYS A 128 12.12 3.74 11.62
C LYS A 128 10.96 3.44 10.69
N ASN A 129 11.21 2.82 9.55
CA ASN A 129 10.18 2.55 8.57
C ASN A 129 9.75 1.10 8.61
N PHE A 130 8.47 0.89 8.64
CA PHE A 130 7.84 -0.42 8.65
C PHE A 130 6.82 -0.53 7.51
N ALA A 131 6.89 -1.61 6.76
CA ALA A 131 5.95 -1.84 5.66
C ALA A 131 4.66 -2.51 6.17
N ALA A 132 3.85 -1.79 6.93
CA ALA A 132 2.57 -2.31 7.38
C ALA A 132 1.70 -2.69 6.18
N ASP A 133 1.21 -3.92 6.17
CA ASP A 133 0.26 -4.38 5.17
C ASP A 133 -1.11 -4.66 5.79
N MET A 134 -2.07 -4.99 4.94
CA MET A 134 -3.42 -5.32 5.39
C MET A 134 -3.44 -6.52 6.37
N HIS A 135 -2.48 -7.42 6.30
CA HIS A 135 -2.42 -8.56 7.21
C HIS A 135 -1.95 -8.12 8.60
N PHE A 136 -0.97 -7.20 8.66
CA PHE A 136 -0.55 -6.60 9.91
C PHE A 136 -1.68 -5.79 10.55
N THR A 137 -2.37 -4.95 9.79
CA THR A 137 -3.53 -4.17 10.29
C THR A 137 -4.62 -5.10 10.84
N ARG A 138 -4.92 -6.17 10.12
CA ARG A 138 -5.89 -7.19 10.58
C ARG A 138 -5.43 -7.88 11.85
N PHE A 139 -4.15 -8.22 11.94
CA PHE A 139 -3.59 -8.81 13.15
C PHE A 139 -3.76 -7.86 14.35
N ILE A 140 -3.41 -6.59 14.21
CA ILE A 140 -3.57 -5.59 15.28
C ILE A 140 -5.05 -5.42 15.67
N ALA A 141 -5.95 -5.30 14.70
CA ALA A 141 -7.39 -5.19 14.94
C ALA A 141 -7.94 -6.38 15.72
N MET A 142 -7.53 -7.59 15.34
CA MET A 142 -7.96 -8.81 16.02
C MET A 142 -7.34 -8.94 17.43
N ALA A 143 -6.08 -8.56 17.59
CA ALA A 143 -5.38 -8.63 18.88
C ALA A 143 -5.92 -7.59 19.87
N SER A 144 -6.23 -6.37 19.42
CA SER A 144 -6.78 -5.30 20.25
C SER A 144 -8.24 -5.55 20.65
N LYS A 145 -8.97 -6.34 19.88
CA LYS A 145 -10.42 -6.54 19.99
C LYS A 145 -11.23 -5.24 19.98
N ASP A 146 -10.67 -4.17 19.43
CA ASP A 146 -11.31 -2.87 19.33
C ASP A 146 -12.19 -2.80 18.07
N PRO A 147 -13.52 -2.64 18.22
CA PRO A 147 -14.42 -2.56 17.08
C PRO A 147 -14.22 -1.31 16.21
N ASP A 148 -13.48 -0.30 16.66
CA ASP A 148 -13.21 0.89 15.87
C ASP A 148 -12.30 0.61 14.66
N TRP A 149 -11.58 -0.51 14.66
CA TRP A 149 -10.86 -1.00 13.47
C TRP A 149 -11.77 -1.58 12.38
N LEU A 150 -13.05 -1.82 12.69
CA LEU A 150 -13.98 -2.39 11.73
C LEU A 150 -14.60 -1.31 10.86
N GLN A 151 -14.84 -1.66 9.60
CA GLN A 151 -15.49 -0.76 8.65
C GLN A 151 -16.89 -0.37 9.15
N THR A 152 -17.24 0.90 9.02
CA THR A 152 -18.60 1.41 9.33
C THR A 152 -19.64 0.85 8.39
N GLY A 153 -19.25 0.53 7.14
CA GLY A 153 -20.08 -0.10 6.12
C GLY A 153 -19.24 -0.80 5.06
N ALA A 154 -19.07 -2.10 5.17
CA ALA A 154 -18.35 -2.93 4.21
C ALA A 154 -19.19 -3.24 2.98
N ASP A 155 -18.63 -3.13 1.80
CA ASP A 155 -19.24 -3.66 0.58
C ASP A 155 -19.09 -5.18 0.57
N VAL A 156 -20.18 -5.88 0.41
CA VAL A 156 -20.19 -7.34 0.40
C VAL A 156 -20.83 -7.90 -0.87
N ALA A 157 -20.19 -8.90 -1.46
CA ALA A 157 -20.80 -9.64 -2.55
C ALA A 157 -22.02 -10.45 -2.07
N ALA A 158 -23.00 -10.64 -2.93
CA ALA A 158 -24.22 -11.40 -2.58
C ALA A 158 -23.91 -12.83 -2.09
N SER A 159 -22.90 -13.48 -2.68
CA SER A 159 -22.42 -14.80 -2.25
C SER A 159 -21.86 -14.79 -0.84
N PHE A 160 -21.24 -13.71 -0.43
CA PHE A 160 -20.67 -13.56 0.91
C PHE A 160 -21.74 -13.23 1.96
N LYS A 161 -22.79 -12.47 1.57
CA LYS A 161 -23.90 -12.10 2.47
C LYS A 161 -24.58 -13.31 3.09
N ASN A 162 -24.71 -14.38 2.34
CA ASN A 162 -25.44 -15.58 2.79
C ASN A 162 -24.70 -16.34 3.89
N GLU A 163 -23.38 -16.34 3.89
CA GLU A 163 -22.55 -17.07 4.85
C GLU A 163 -22.59 -16.42 6.26
N PRO A 164 -22.29 -15.12 6.42
CA PRO A 164 -22.45 -14.44 7.70
C PRO A 164 -23.90 -14.46 8.23
N LEU A 165 -24.91 -14.33 7.37
CA LEU A 165 -26.31 -14.41 7.82
C LEU A 165 -26.71 -15.81 8.33
N ALA A 166 -26.17 -16.87 7.73
CA ALA A 166 -26.39 -18.23 8.22
C ALA A 166 -25.70 -18.45 9.59
N LYS A 167 -24.51 -17.88 9.78
CA LYS A 167 -23.76 -17.97 11.04
C LYS A 167 -24.33 -17.04 12.14
N PHE A 168 -24.80 -15.85 11.74
CA PHE A 168 -25.29 -14.80 12.63
C PHE A 168 -26.66 -14.27 12.16
N PRO A 169 -27.76 -15.02 12.35
CA PRO A 169 -29.08 -14.62 11.84
C PRO A 169 -29.56 -13.28 12.42
N ASP A 170 -29.18 -12.96 13.65
CA ASP A 170 -29.50 -11.69 14.32
C ASP A 170 -28.79 -10.49 13.71
N ALA A 171 -27.77 -10.70 12.87
CA ALA A 171 -27.09 -9.64 12.15
C ALA A 171 -27.85 -9.11 10.92
N ALA A 172 -28.99 -9.69 10.56
CA ALA A 172 -29.80 -9.25 9.42
C ALA A 172 -30.11 -7.74 9.40
N PRO A 173 -30.42 -7.05 10.50
CA PRO A 173 -30.66 -5.59 10.53
C PRO A 173 -29.44 -4.73 10.17
N TYR A 174 -28.23 -5.29 10.20
CA TYR A 174 -26.98 -4.59 9.90
C TYR A 174 -26.58 -4.72 8.43
N PHE A 175 -27.26 -5.55 7.67
CA PHE A 175 -27.13 -5.60 6.21
C PHE A 175 -28.04 -4.54 5.56
N GLY A 176 -27.57 -4.00 4.46
CA GLY A 176 -28.29 -2.98 3.71
C GLY A 176 -27.81 -2.94 2.26
N LYS A 177 -28.17 -1.88 1.59
CA LYS A 177 -27.77 -1.63 0.20
C LYS A 177 -27.39 -0.18 0.02
N ARG A 178 -26.48 0.08 -0.91
CA ARG A 178 -26.14 1.42 -1.36
C ARG A 178 -25.94 1.46 -2.87
N MET A 179 -26.06 2.64 -3.45
CA MET A 179 -25.70 2.84 -4.85
C MET A 179 -24.20 3.12 -5.01
N ALA A 180 -23.55 2.40 -5.90
CA ALA A 180 -22.18 2.66 -6.35
C ALA A 180 -22.25 3.02 -7.84
N GLY A 181 -22.38 4.30 -8.16
CA GLY A 181 -22.69 4.77 -9.49
C GLY A 181 -24.09 4.30 -9.93
N LYS A 182 -24.15 3.49 -10.98
CA LYS A 182 -25.43 2.91 -11.49
C LYS A 182 -25.75 1.52 -10.93
N LYS A 183 -24.86 0.96 -10.10
CA LYS A 183 -25.00 -0.41 -9.57
C LYS A 183 -25.41 -0.36 -8.10
N GLU A 184 -26.44 -1.12 -7.73
CA GLU A 184 -26.75 -1.38 -6.32
C GLU A 184 -25.79 -2.45 -5.79
N ILE A 185 -25.22 -2.22 -4.62
CA ILE A 185 -24.31 -3.16 -3.94
C ILE A 185 -24.80 -3.42 -2.53
N ASP A 186 -24.63 -4.65 -2.07
CA ASP A 186 -24.90 -5.03 -0.70
C ASP A 186 -23.83 -4.48 0.23
N THR A 187 -24.23 -4.05 1.42
CA THR A 187 -23.36 -3.52 2.46
C THR A 187 -23.62 -4.20 3.79
N PHE A 188 -22.61 -4.23 4.64
CA PHE A 188 -22.70 -4.69 6.02
C PHE A 188 -22.07 -3.67 6.97
N LYS A 189 -22.60 -3.53 8.17
CA LYS A 189 -22.11 -2.63 9.22
C LYS A 189 -21.47 -3.43 10.36
N PRO A 190 -20.26 -4.00 10.18
CA PRO A 190 -19.63 -4.88 11.15
C PRO A 190 -19.34 -4.15 12.47
N GLN A 191 -18.82 -2.92 12.40
CA GLN A 191 -18.54 -2.12 13.58
C GLN A 191 -19.77 -1.96 14.49
N LYS A 192 -20.91 -1.61 13.88
CA LYS A 192 -22.15 -1.45 14.64
C LYS A 192 -22.65 -2.77 15.21
N ALA A 193 -22.61 -3.85 14.43
CA ALA A 193 -23.05 -5.16 14.88
C ALA A 193 -22.23 -5.66 16.08
N VAL A 194 -20.93 -5.37 16.13
CA VAL A 194 -20.08 -5.72 17.27
C VAL A 194 -20.36 -4.80 18.47
N LYS A 195 -20.50 -3.49 18.27
CA LYS A 195 -20.84 -2.54 19.35
C LYS A 195 -22.18 -2.84 20.01
N ASP A 196 -23.13 -3.31 19.22
CA ASP A 196 -24.47 -3.72 19.71
C ASP A 196 -24.47 -5.15 20.30
N GLY A 197 -23.34 -5.86 20.30
CA GLY A 197 -23.16 -7.18 20.89
C GLY A 197 -23.77 -8.35 20.09
N VAL A 198 -24.17 -8.12 18.85
CA VAL A 198 -24.76 -9.14 17.97
C VAL A 198 -23.73 -10.11 17.40
N ILE A 199 -22.52 -9.61 17.16
CA ILE A 199 -21.36 -10.39 16.71
C ILE A 199 -20.19 -10.05 17.65
N LYS A 200 -19.39 -11.04 18.01
CA LYS A 200 -18.17 -10.82 18.78
C LYS A 200 -16.98 -10.53 17.85
N MET A 201 -15.99 -9.77 18.34
CA MET A 201 -14.75 -9.54 17.57
C MET A 201 -14.08 -10.85 17.13
N ASP A 202 -14.06 -11.84 18.02
CA ASP A 202 -13.48 -13.15 17.73
C ASP A 202 -14.17 -13.87 16.55
N ASP A 203 -15.45 -13.64 16.35
CA ASP A 203 -16.20 -14.23 15.23
C ASP A 203 -15.84 -13.60 13.88
N ILE A 204 -15.29 -12.38 13.88
CA ILE A 204 -14.83 -11.67 12.69
C ILE A 204 -13.46 -12.18 12.23
N ALA A 205 -12.73 -12.91 13.08
CA ALA A 205 -11.43 -13.47 12.74
C ALA A 205 -11.44 -14.34 11.48
N ASP A 206 -12.57 -14.96 11.16
CA ASP A 206 -12.77 -15.73 9.93
C ASP A 206 -12.86 -14.83 8.67
N TYR A 207 -13.21 -13.53 8.86
CA TYR A 207 -13.51 -12.58 7.78
C TYR A 207 -12.71 -11.27 7.83
N PRO A 208 -11.47 -11.23 8.34
CA PRO A 208 -10.78 -9.97 8.58
C PRO A 208 -10.55 -9.18 7.29
N GLY A 209 -10.44 -9.90 6.16
CA GLY A 209 -10.19 -9.30 4.85
C GLY A 209 -11.31 -8.43 4.31
N VAL A 210 -12.52 -8.59 4.84
CA VAL A 210 -13.70 -7.88 4.37
C VAL A 210 -14.10 -6.76 5.32
N PHE A 211 -13.81 -6.91 6.61
CA PHE A 211 -14.40 -6.05 7.63
C PHE A 211 -13.42 -5.09 8.30
N VAL A 212 -12.10 -5.32 8.19
CA VAL A 212 -11.09 -4.45 8.79
C VAL A 212 -10.66 -3.37 7.81
N GLU A 213 -10.72 -2.13 8.24
CA GLU A 213 -10.26 -0.99 7.44
C GLU A 213 -8.74 -1.03 7.22
N MET A 214 -8.31 -0.39 6.13
CA MET A 214 -6.89 -0.13 5.92
C MET A 214 -6.49 1.09 6.77
N PRO A 215 -5.29 1.11 7.35
CA PRO A 215 -4.82 2.24 8.13
C PRO A 215 -4.76 3.50 7.25
N ASN A 216 -5.19 4.61 7.81
CA ASN A 216 -4.90 5.92 7.25
C ASN A 216 -3.43 6.33 7.54
N ASP A 217 -2.98 7.46 6.99
CA ASP A 217 -1.58 7.88 7.10
C ASP A 217 -1.12 8.09 8.57
N ASN A 218 -2.00 8.58 9.44
CA ASN A 218 -1.67 8.77 10.86
C ASN A 218 -1.57 7.44 11.61
N GLU A 219 -2.48 6.53 11.34
CA GLU A 219 -2.45 5.17 11.90
C GLU A 219 -1.24 4.39 11.39
N TYR A 220 -0.91 4.55 10.09
CA TYR A 220 0.29 3.95 9.52
C TYR A 220 1.54 4.45 10.24
N LYS A 221 1.64 5.76 10.45
CA LYS A 221 2.75 6.34 11.23
C LYS A 221 2.78 5.82 12.67
N ALA A 222 1.63 5.70 13.33
CA ALA A 222 1.56 5.15 14.67
C ALA A 222 2.04 3.68 14.71
N PHE A 223 1.78 2.89 13.68
CA PHE A 223 2.34 1.53 13.55
C PHE A 223 3.85 1.53 13.39
N GLU A 224 4.41 2.45 12.56
CA GLU A 224 5.86 2.59 12.43
C GLU A 224 6.51 2.95 13.79
N ASP A 225 5.96 3.94 14.49
CA ASP A 225 6.46 4.37 15.78
C ASP A 225 6.34 3.24 16.83
N PHE A 226 5.25 2.50 16.85
CA PHE A 226 5.05 1.34 17.73
C PHE A 226 6.06 0.23 17.45
N MET A 227 6.20 -0.18 16.19
CA MET A 227 7.14 -1.24 15.81
C MET A 227 8.58 -0.85 16.08
N TYR A 228 8.94 0.42 15.88
CA TYR A 228 10.25 0.94 16.25
C TYR A 228 10.50 0.83 17.75
N SER A 229 9.52 1.23 18.58
CA SER A 229 9.62 1.14 20.04
C SER A 229 9.79 -0.32 20.51
N VAL A 230 9.00 -1.23 19.96
CA VAL A 230 9.12 -2.67 20.25
C VAL A 230 10.50 -3.20 19.86
N GLY A 231 11.01 -2.79 18.69
CA GLY A 231 12.35 -3.14 18.25
C GLY A 231 13.43 -2.69 19.22
N GLN A 232 13.34 -1.44 19.71
CA GLN A 232 14.28 -0.91 20.70
C GLN A 232 14.21 -1.67 22.03
N GLU A 233 13.02 -1.96 22.54
CA GLU A 233 12.83 -2.73 23.79
C GLU A 233 13.39 -4.14 23.70
N LEU A 234 13.31 -4.76 22.53
CA LEU A 234 13.84 -6.11 22.27
C LEU A 234 15.34 -6.11 21.89
N GLY A 235 15.99 -4.95 21.84
CA GLY A 235 17.38 -4.82 21.41
C GLY A 235 17.60 -5.14 19.91
N LEU A 236 16.54 -5.05 19.10
CA LEU A 236 16.59 -5.23 17.65
C LEU A 236 16.99 -3.90 17.01
N THR A 237 18.07 -3.90 16.25
CA THR A 237 18.52 -2.74 15.47
C THR A 237 18.39 -3.07 13.99
N GLY A 238 17.72 -2.18 13.26
CA GLY A 238 17.48 -2.35 11.83
C GLY A 238 16.21 -3.14 11.49
N PRO A 239 15.85 -3.18 10.21
CA PRO A 239 14.71 -3.97 9.73
C PRO A 239 14.99 -5.47 9.91
N GLN A 240 14.25 -6.08 10.78
CA GLN A 240 14.28 -7.50 11.06
C GLN A 240 13.21 -8.22 10.25
#